data_cf7070502cd8bb5a24cae93fb638c34b
#
_entry.id   cf7070502cd8bb5a24cae93fb638c34b
#
_cell.length_a   1.000
_cell.length_b   1.000
_cell.length_c   1.000
_cell.angle_alpha   90.00
_cell.angle_beta   90.00
_cell.angle_gamma   90.00
#
_symmetry.space_group_name_H-M   'P 1'
#
loop_
_entity.id
_entity.type
_entity.pdbx_description
1 polymer ?
#
loop_
_entity_poly.entity_id
_entity_poly.type
_entity_poly.pdbx_seq_one_letter_code
_entity_poly.pdbx_strand_id
1 'polypeptide(L)'
;LYDRFGPVRPILGAFFLAICGPILLLVFSMRLTPATLAGFYFIFGLGYALGFSNIMTNALRSIAPQFMPDGNAVFNTCLQFGGAAGTALFSTILSVAQAGAGEEGGATFRHATAVGGSWTFATMIGIVAIAICCLIAAFRIGAKRNSRL
;
A
#
# COMPACT_ATOMS: atom_id res chain seq x y z
N LEU A 1 11.45 -18.76 -2.15
CA LEU A 1 10.08 -18.79 -1.59
C LEU A 1 9.05 -18.98 -2.70
N TYR A 2 9.15 -18.23 -3.81
CA TYR A 2 8.24 -18.28 -4.96
C TYR A 2 8.13 -19.68 -5.57
N ASP A 3 9.26 -20.35 -5.79
CA ASP A 3 9.31 -21.66 -6.45
C ASP A 3 8.81 -22.82 -5.58
N ARG A 4 8.76 -22.64 -4.25
CA ARG A 4 8.38 -23.69 -3.29
C ARG A 4 6.91 -23.65 -2.86
N PHE A 5 6.26 -22.45 -2.91
CA PHE A 5 4.90 -22.25 -2.37
C PHE A 5 3.91 -21.69 -3.41
N GLY A 6 4.33 -21.50 -4.66
CA GLY A 6 3.54 -20.84 -5.70
C GLY A 6 3.43 -19.31 -5.49
N PRO A 7 2.86 -18.59 -6.45
CA PRO A 7 2.85 -17.12 -6.43
C PRO A 7 1.93 -16.51 -5.36
N VAL A 8 0.88 -17.21 -4.96
CA VAL A 8 -0.19 -16.65 -4.13
C VAL A 8 0.25 -16.41 -2.69
N ARG A 9 0.92 -17.41 -2.09
CA ARG A 9 1.30 -17.36 -0.66
C ARG A 9 2.30 -16.24 -0.34
N PRO A 10 3.43 -16.07 -1.08
CA PRO A 10 4.38 -15.00 -0.79
C PRO A 10 3.78 -13.60 -1.04
N ILE A 11 2.91 -13.46 -2.03
CA ILE A 11 2.24 -12.19 -2.31
C ILE A 11 1.28 -11.82 -1.18
N LEU A 12 0.43 -12.75 -0.75
CA LEU A 12 -0.49 -12.50 0.38
C LEU A 12 0.27 -12.23 1.69
N GLY A 13 1.35 -12.97 1.95
CA GLY A 13 2.19 -12.72 3.13
C GLY A 13 2.83 -11.34 3.12
N ALA A 14 3.31 -10.88 1.97
CA ALA A 14 3.86 -9.53 1.81
C ALA A 14 2.82 -8.44 2.04
N PHE A 15 1.59 -8.60 1.52
CA PHE A 15 0.51 -7.66 1.76
C PHE A 15 0.01 -7.67 3.21
N PHE A 16 0.00 -8.84 3.85
CA PHE A 16 -0.29 -8.91 5.28
C PHE A 16 0.75 -8.15 6.11
N LEU A 17 2.02 -8.27 5.76
CA LEU A 17 3.08 -7.48 6.38
C LEU A 17 2.92 -5.97 6.08
N ALA A 18 2.56 -5.62 4.84
CA ALA A 18 2.34 -4.24 4.44
C ALA A 18 1.17 -3.58 5.18
N ILE A 19 0.11 -4.30 5.53
CA ILE A 19 -1.03 -3.73 6.26
C ILE A 19 -0.72 -3.55 7.76
N CYS A 20 0.21 -4.34 8.33
CA CYS A 20 0.60 -4.22 9.74
C CYS A 20 1.20 -2.85 10.05
N GLY A 21 2.03 -2.28 9.16
CA GLY A 21 2.63 -0.95 9.34
C GLY A 21 1.60 0.16 9.56
N PRO A 22 0.67 0.39 8.63
CA PRO A 22 -0.39 1.38 8.78
C PRO A 22 -1.31 1.14 9.98
N ILE A 23 -1.60 -0.12 10.34
CA ILE A 23 -2.38 -0.44 11.56
C ILE A 23 -1.62 0.02 12.81
N LEU A 24 -0.33 -0.26 12.91
CA LEU A 24 0.50 0.21 14.03
C LEU A 24 0.57 1.74 14.06
N LEU A 25 0.73 2.39 12.90
CA LEU A 25 0.72 3.84 12.80
C LEU A 25 -0.62 4.44 13.24
N LEU A 26 -1.74 3.81 12.91
CA LEU A 26 -3.07 4.24 13.33
C LEU A 26 -3.26 4.08 14.85
N VAL A 27 -2.93 2.91 15.40
CA VAL A 27 -3.10 2.61 16.83
C VAL A 27 -2.25 3.55 17.70
N PHE A 28 -1.04 3.86 17.26
CA PHE A 28 -0.13 4.73 17.99
C PHE A 28 -0.14 6.19 17.54
N SER A 29 -1.08 6.60 16.67
CA SER A 29 -1.12 7.92 16.03
C SER A 29 -0.98 9.10 17.00
N MET A 30 -1.55 9.01 18.20
CA MET A 30 -1.48 10.05 19.24
C MET A 30 -0.17 10.05 20.06
N ARG A 31 0.67 9.04 19.91
CA ARG A 31 1.93 8.87 20.68
C ARG A 31 3.12 8.56 19.79
N LEU A 32 3.06 8.93 18.52
CA LEU A 32 4.14 8.71 17.58
C LEU A 32 5.37 9.53 17.96
N THR A 33 6.50 8.82 18.09
CA THR A 33 7.83 9.43 18.12
C THR A 33 8.49 9.25 16.75
N PRO A 34 9.51 10.04 16.39
CA PRO A 34 10.24 9.85 15.13
C PRO A 34 10.76 8.41 14.95
N ALA A 35 11.22 7.79 16.03
CA ALA A 35 11.73 6.41 15.99
C ALA A 35 10.64 5.37 15.74
N THR A 36 9.47 5.48 16.42
CA THR A 36 8.35 4.56 16.21
C THR A 36 7.72 4.75 14.84
N LEU A 37 7.62 5.99 14.36
CA LEU A 37 7.19 6.31 13.00
C LEU A 37 8.08 5.63 11.97
N ALA A 38 9.41 5.78 12.09
CA ALA A 38 10.37 5.17 11.19
C ALA A 38 10.29 3.64 11.23
N GLY A 39 10.17 3.03 12.42
CA GLY A 39 10.04 1.58 12.56
C GLY A 39 8.77 1.00 11.92
N PHE A 40 7.63 1.62 12.14
CA PHE A 40 6.36 1.16 11.55
C PHE A 40 6.31 1.39 10.04
N TYR A 41 6.89 2.53 9.58
CA TYR A 41 7.03 2.80 8.14
C TYR A 41 7.97 1.80 7.47
N PHE A 42 9.03 1.36 8.15
CA PHE A 42 9.94 0.33 7.66
C PHE A 42 9.21 -1.03 7.47
N ILE A 43 8.36 -1.42 8.42
CA ILE A 43 7.53 -2.64 8.31
C ILE A 43 6.62 -2.56 7.08
N PHE A 44 5.93 -1.43 6.89
CA PHE A 44 5.13 -1.17 5.70
C PHE A 44 5.96 -1.26 4.42
N GLY A 45 7.10 -0.55 4.37
CA GLY A 45 7.99 -0.49 3.21
C GLY A 45 8.52 -1.87 2.81
N LEU A 46 8.90 -2.70 3.79
CA LEU A 46 9.35 -4.06 3.56
C LEU A 46 8.24 -4.93 2.94
N GLY A 47 7.04 -4.89 3.52
CA GLY A 47 5.88 -5.60 2.99
C GLY A 47 5.51 -5.14 1.58
N TYR A 48 5.50 -3.81 1.35
CA TYR A 48 5.25 -3.22 0.05
C TYR A 48 6.28 -3.67 -1.00
N ALA A 49 7.57 -3.57 -0.70
CA ALA A 49 8.65 -3.94 -1.63
C ALA A 49 8.58 -5.42 -2.03
N LEU A 50 8.35 -6.30 -1.06
CA LEU A 50 8.18 -7.73 -1.32
C LEU A 50 6.93 -8.01 -2.16
N GLY A 51 5.80 -7.38 -1.84
CA GLY A 51 4.55 -7.53 -2.56
C GLY A 51 4.64 -7.03 -4.00
N PHE A 52 5.17 -5.83 -4.19
CA PHE A 52 5.36 -5.19 -5.47
C PHE A 52 6.22 -6.05 -6.42
N SER A 53 7.40 -6.49 -5.96
CA SER A 53 8.31 -7.30 -6.75
C SER A 53 7.67 -8.62 -7.22
N ASN A 54 6.93 -9.28 -6.34
CA ASN A 54 6.25 -10.53 -6.67
C ASN A 54 5.08 -10.34 -7.63
N ILE A 55 4.29 -9.26 -7.48
CA ILE A 55 3.19 -8.93 -8.40
C ILE A 55 3.74 -8.63 -9.78
N MET A 56 4.74 -7.76 -9.89
CA MET A 56 5.36 -7.39 -11.16
C MET A 56 5.89 -8.62 -11.89
N THR A 57 6.62 -9.49 -11.20
CA THR A 57 7.15 -10.73 -11.76
C THR A 57 6.03 -11.64 -12.26
N ASN A 58 4.97 -11.82 -11.47
CA ASN A 58 3.85 -12.67 -11.86
C ASN A 58 3.05 -12.08 -13.04
N ALA A 59 2.85 -10.78 -13.07
CA ALA A 59 2.17 -10.10 -14.16
C ALA A 59 2.95 -10.20 -15.48
N LEU A 60 4.24 -9.93 -15.47
CA LEU A 60 5.09 -9.99 -16.67
C LEU A 60 5.24 -11.43 -17.20
N ARG A 61 5.28 -12.44 -16.34
CA ARG A 61 5.28 -13.86 -16.77
C ARG A 61 4.02 -14.29 -17.51
N SER A 62 2.92 -13.57 -17.33
CA SER A 62 1.63 -13.85 -17.99
C SER A 62 1.51 -13.22 -19.38
N ILE A 63 2.52 -12.46 -19.81
CA ILE A 63 2.55 -11.74 -21.08
C ILE A 63 3.51 -12.45 -22.04
N ALA A 64 3.16 -12.51 -23.33
CA ALA A 64 4.07 -13.06 -24.34
C ALA A 64 5.37 -12.23 -24.38
N PRO A 65 6.55 -12.85 -24.58
CA PRO A 65 7.86 -12.18 -24.47
C PRO A 65 8.00 -10.91 -25.29
N GLN A 66 7.40 -10.89 -26.47
CA GLN A 66 7.41 -9.74 -27.39
C GLN A 66 6.70 -8.49 -26.85
N PHE A 67 5.74 -8.66 -25.92
CA PHE A 67 4.97 -7.57 -25.29
C PHE A 67 5.44 -7.24 -23.88
N MET A 68 6.50 -7.86 -23.38
CA MET A 68 7.02 -7.57 -22.04
C MET A 68 7.45 -6.11 -21.86
N PRO A 69 8.10 -5.43 -22.83
CA PRO A 69 8.42 -4.01 -22.70
C PRO A 69 7.19 -3.13 -22.53
N ASP A 70 6.12 -3.40 -23.29
CA ASP A 70 4.86 -2.65 -23.22
C ASP A 70 4.17 -2.88 -21.87
N GLY A 71 4.12 -4.13 -21.42
CA GLY A 71 3.58 -4.49 -20.10
C GLY A 71 4.33 -3.79 -18.97
N ASN A 72 5.65 -3.70 -19.05
CA ASN A 72 6.46 -2.99 -18.07
C ASN A 72 6.20 -1.47 -18.10
N ALA A 73 6.04 -0.88 -19.28
CA ALA A 73 5.73 0.54 -19.44
C ALA A 73 4.35 0.87 -18.82
N VAL A 74 3.31 0.07 -19.10
CA VAL A 74 1.99 0.23 -18.51
C VAL A 74 2.06 0.10 -16.98
N PHE A 75 2.77 -0.89 -16.47
CA PHE A 75 2.91 -1.11 -15.03
C PHE A 75 3.57 0.09 -14.33
N ASN A 76 4.65 0.62 -14.90
CA ASN A 76 5.34 1.79 -14.36
C ASN A 76 4.46 3.05 -14.44
N THR A 77 3.69 3.23 -15.51
CA THR A 77 2.76 4.35 -15.64
C THR A 77 1.68 4.29 -14.56
N CYS A 78 1.07 3.12 -14.34
CA CYS A 78 0.11 2.91 -13.27
C CYS A 78 0.71 3.16 -11.87
N LEU A 79 1.98 2.76 -11.65
CA LEU A 79 2.69 2.99 -10.40
C LEU A 79 2.87 4.49 -10.13
N GLN A 80 3.35 5.24 -11.13
CA GLN A 80 3.55 6.70 -11.01
C GLN A 80 2.24 7.45 -10.80
N PHE A 81 1.21 7.08 -11.56
CA PHE A 81 -0.13 7.66 -11.38
C PHE A 81 -0.70 7.38 -10.00
N GLY A 82 -0.61 6.13 -9.53
CA GLY A 82 -1.04 5.73 -8.19
C GLY A 82 -0.28 6.46 -7.08
N GLY A 83 1.04 6.64 -7.25
CA GLY A 83 1.86 7.42 -6.33
C GLY A 83 1.45 8.89 -6.24
N ALA A 84 1.24 9.53 -7.38
CA ALA A 84 0.79 10.92 -7.44
C ALA A 84 -0.62 11.09 -6.83
N ALA A 85 -1.56 10.23 -7.19
CA ALA A 85 -2.92 10.23 -6.66
C ALA A 85 -2.94 10.00 -5.12
N GLY A 86 -2.13 9.05 -4.64
CA GLY A 86 -1.98 8.76 -3.21
C GLY A 86 -1.42 9.95 -2.45
N THR A 87 -0.37 10.58 -2.97
CA THR A 87 0.22 11.78 -2.37
C THR A 87 -0.80 12.93 -2.28
N ALA A 88 -1.51 13.20 -3.36
CA ALA A 88 -2.55 14.24 -3.39
C ALA A 88 -3.66 13.95 -2.37
N LEU A 89 -4.16 12.72 -2.33
CA LEU A 89 -5.20 12.31 -1.38
C LEU A 89 -4.77 12.50 0.07
N PHE A 90 -3.60 11.98 0.43
CA PHE A 90 -3.12 12.02 1.82
C PHE A 90 -2.75 13.44 2.26
N SER A 91 -2.17 14.26 1.37
CA SER A 91 -1.90 15.67 1.63
C SER A 91 -3.19 16.44 1.84
N THR A 92 -4.23 16.19 1.04
CA THR A 92 -5.54 16.83 1.19
C THR A 92 -6.18 16.50 2.54
N ILE A 93 -6.17 15.21 2.95
CA ILE A 93 -6.72 14.79 4.25
C ILE A 93 -6.01 15.55 5.38
N LEU A 94 -4.68 15.62 5.33
CA LEU A 94 -3.88 16.28 6.35
C LEU A 94 -4.16 17.80 6.37
N SER A 95 -4.18 18.44 5.20
CA SER A 95 -4.46 19.88 5.07
C SER A 95 -5.83 20.25 5.60
N VAL A 96 -6.86 19.45 5.29
CA VAL A 96 -8.22 19.67 5.81
C VAL A 96 -8.27 19.54 7.33
N ALA A 97 -7.56 18.57 7.90
CA ALA A 97 -7.50 18.41 9.35
C ALA A 97 -6.78 19.57 10.04
N GLN A 98 -5.78 20.15 9.41
CA GLN A 98 -5.01 21.29 9.92
C GLN A 98 -5.71 22.64 9.67
N ALA A 99 -6.72 22.70 8.80
CA ALA A 99 -7.44 23.93 8.47
C ALA A 99 -8.10 24.52 9.73
N GLY A 100 -7.74 25.75 10.07
CA GLY A 100 -8.26 26.45 11.26
C GLY A 100 -7.64 26.03 12.59
N ALA A 101 -6.59 25.22 12.61
CA ALA A 101 -5.93 24.76 13.84
C ALA A 101 -4.97 25.81 14.48
N GLY A 102 -4.89 27.02 13.95
CA GLY A 102 -4.03 28.09 14.47
C GLY A 102 -2.60 28.03 13.94
N GLU A 103 -1.66 28.61 14.68
CA GLU A 103 -0.26 28.72 14.25
C GLU A 103 0.44 27.38 14.21
N GLU A 104 1.31 27.18 13.21
CA GLU A 104 2.18 26.00 13.07
C GLU A 104 3.04 25.82 14.31
N GLY A 105 3.03 24.59 14.85
CA GLY A 105 3.78 24.25 16.07
C GLY A 105 3.01 24.42 17.38
N GLY A 106 1.85 25.06 17.37
CA GLY A 106 0.97 25.16 18.53
C GLY A 106 0.39 23.83 18.96
N ALA A 107 -0.09 23.73 20.20
CA ALA A 107 -0.68 22.49 20.74
C ALA A 107 -1.90 22.03 19.92
N THR A 108 -2.75 22.97 19.51
CA THR A 108 -3.94 22.72 18.68
C THR A 108 -3.56 22.19 17.30
N PHE A 109 -2.55 22.79 16.65
CA PHE A 109 -2.04 22.36 15.36
C PHE A 109 -1.42 20.94 15.44
N ARG A 110 -0.66 20.64 16.48
CA ARG A 110 -0.10 19.30 16.70
C ARG A 110 -1.18 18.25 16.90
N HIS A 111 -2.24 18.57 17.64
CA HIS A 111 -3.38 17.68 17.83
C HIS A 111 -4.13 17.46 16.50
N ALA A 112 -4.41 18.52 15.75
CA ALA A 112 -5.03 18.45 14.42
C ALA A 112 -4.21 17.60 13.44
N THR A 113 -2.89 17.75 13.46
CA THR A 113 -1.97 16.93 12.66
C THR A 113 -2.03 15.45 13.05
N ALA A 114 -2.09 15.14 14.34
CA ALA A 114 -2.23 13.76 14.81
C ALA A 114 -3.58 13.13 14.39
N VAL A 115 -4.66 13.90 14.46
CA VAL A 115 -5.99 13.48 13.99
C VAL A 115 -5.98 13.27 12.47
N GLY A 116 -5.46 14.23 11.69
CA GLY A 116 -5.31 14.11 10.24
C GLY A 116 -4.44 12.92 9.83
N GLY A 117 -3.36 12.66 10.57
CA GLY A 117 -2.53 11.48 10.41
C GLY A 117 -3.32 10.18 10.63
N SER A 118 -4.15 10.12 11.67
CA SER A 118 -4.97 8.93 11.91
C SER A 118 -5.98 8.67 10.78
N TRP A 119 -6.60 9.70 10.22
CA TRP A 119 -7.49 9.57 9.05
C TRP A 119 -6.72 9.12 7.80
N THR A 120 -5.50 9.62 7.61
CA THR A 120 -4.60 9.21 6.52
C THR A 120 -4.25 7.71 6.65
N PHE A 121 -3.88 7.25 7.83
CA PHE A 121 -3.58 5.83 8.07
C PHE A 121 -4.80 4.93 7.90
N ALA A 122 -5.97 5.35 8.37
CA ALA A 122 -7.22 4.62 8.16
C ALA A 122 -7.56 4.49 6.67
N THR A 123 -7.42 5.57 5.90
CA THR A 123 -7.63 5.56 4.44
C THR A 123 -6.63 4.63 3.76
N MET A 124 -5.38 4.65 4.16
CA MET A 124 -4.32 3.76 3.64
C MET A 124 -4.64 2.28 3.91
N ILE A 125 -5.12 1.94 5.11
CA ILE A 125 -5.59 0.58 5.44
C ILE A 125 -6.74 0.17 4.51
N GLY A 126 -7.71 1.05 4.28
CA GLY A 126 -8.83 0.81 3.37
C GLY A 126 -8.37 0.52 1.95
N ILE A 127 -7.44 1.31 1.41
CA ILE A 127 -6.87 1.11 0.06
C ILE A 127 -6.13 -0.23 -0.02
N VAL A 128 -5.29 -0.56 0.96
CA VAL A 128 -4.57 -1.84 1.00
C VAL A 128 -5.54 -3.02 1.11
N ALA A 129 -6.59 -2.91 1.91
CA ALA A 129 -7.62 -3.94 2.03
C ALA A 129 -8.35 -4.18 0.70
N ILE A 130 -8.73 -3.11 -0.01
CA ILE A 130 -9.32 -3.21 -1.36
C ILE A 130 -8.35 -3.89 -2.32
N ALA A 131 -7.07 -3.51 -2.31
CA ALA A 131 -6.05 -4.14 -3.15
C ALA A 131 -5.91 -5.64 -2.87
N ILE A 132 -5.93 -6.05 -1.61
CA ILE A 132 -5.90 -7.47 -1.20
C ILE A 132 -7.15 -8.20 -1.73
N CYS A 133 -8.34 -7.62 -1.59
CA CYS A 133 -9.58 -8.20 -2.10
C CYS A 133 -9.54 -8.39 -3.63
N CYS A 134 -9.10 -7.36 -4.37
CA CYS A 134 -8.93 -7.43 -5.82
C CYS A 134 -7.94 -8.52 -6.22
N LEU A 135 -6.82 -8.63 -5.51
CA LEU A 135 -5.80 -9.63 -5.76
C LEU A 135 -6.32 -11.06 -5.53
N ILE A 136 -7.02 -11.29 -4.43
CA ILE A 136 -7.65 -12.59 -4.14
C ILE A 136 -8.67 -12.95 -5.23
N ALA A 137 -9.49 -11.99 -5.66
CA ALA A 137 -10.44 -12.19 -6.74
C ALA A 137 -9.74 -12.57 -8.06
N ALA A 138 -8.66 -11.87 -8.42
CA ALA A 138 -7.87 -12.16 -9.62
C ALA A 138 -7.28 -13.58 -9.60
N PHE A 139 -6.69 -13.99 -8.47
CA PHE A 139 -6.17 -15.36 -8.33
C PHE A 139 -7.25 -16.43 -8.39
N ARG A 140 -8.43 -16.20 -7.82
CA ARG A 140 -9.57 -17.13 -7.90
C ARG A 140 -10.07 -17.31 -9.33
N ILE A 141 -10.15 -16.22 -10.09
CA ILE A 141 -10.57 -16.25 -11.51
C ILE A 141 -9.51 -16.99 -12.34
N GLY A 142 -8.22 -16.71 -12.14
CA GLY A 142 -7.13 -17.40 -12.82
C GLY A 142 -7.12 -18.92 -12.56
N ALA A 143 -7.34 -19.34 -11.31
CA ALA A 143 -7.43 -20.75 -10.94
C ALA A 143 -8.60 -21.47 -11.62
N LYS A 144 -9.78 -20.85 -11.68
CA LYS A 144 -10.97 -21.42 -12.38
C LYS A 144 -10.75 -21.56 -13.88
N ARG A 145 -9.99 -20.67 -14.50
CA ARG A 145 -9.67 -20.76 -15.92
C ARG A 145 -8.75 -21.93 -16.24
N ASN A 146 -7.74 -22.16 -15.40
CA ASN A 146 -6.80 -23.29 -15.57
C ASN A 146 -7.46 -24.67 -15.33
N SER A 147 -8.53 -24.75 -14.57
CA SER A 147 -9.24 -26.01 -14.31
C SER A 147 -10.23 -26.40 -15.42
N ARG A 148 -10.41 -25.55 -16.43
CA ARG A 148 -11.34 -25.77 -17.57
C ARG A 148 -10.61 -26.09 -18.89
N LEU A 149 -9.27 -26.04 -18.87
CA LEU A 149 -8.37 -26.45 -19.95
C LEU A 149 -7.77 -27.81 -19.66
#